data_31f8d0fa9ba36a6a71f29b58b91c5fc7
#
_entry.id   31f8d0fa9ba36a6a71f29b58b91c5fc7
#
_cell.length_a   1.000
_cell.length_b   1.000
_cell.length_c   1.000
_cell.angle_alpha   90.00
_cell.angle_beta   90.00
_cell.angle_gamma   90.00
#
_symmetry.space_group_name_H-M   'P 1'
#
loop_
_entity.id
_entity.type
_entity.pdbx_description
1 polymer ?
#
loop_
_entity_poly.entity_id
_entity_poly.type
_entity_poly.pdbx_seq_one_letter_code
_entity_poly.pdbx_strand_id
1 'polypeptide(L)'
;MKKKLLVLGSTGMLGHQVADYFLKLDDYNVADIAFRSKLRQKTIIVDVTDKERLEKVLTELNPDFIVNCIGVLIHGSYNVENAIYLNAYLPHQLKKISKNIGAKLIHISTDCVFSGDKGGYIETDTRDGKGIYSQTKKLGEIEDDTNLTLRTSIIGPELKENGEGLFHWFMNQQDEISGFTKTIWSGVTTIELAKTVMWSINNSITGLYHVTNNSSINKCELLKLFQKYTKKDIDIKAVDGKNVDKSFIDTRLLMNYKALSYDQMISDMVSLIANNRSLYSQYRVGNFDKE
;
A
#
# COMPACT_ATOMS: atom_id res chain seq x y z
N MET A 1 0.29 -10.29 -26.86
CA MET A 1 -0.07 -8.85 -26.60
C MET A 1 0.35 -8.50 -25.19
N LYS A 2 0.83 -7.26 -24.95
CA LYS A 2 1.14 -6.79 -23.59
C LYS A 2 -0.16 -6.64 -22.79
N LYS A 3 -0.15 -7.02 -21.49
CA LYS A 3 -1.25 -6.80 -20.57
C LYS A 3 -1.40 -5.29 -20.28
N LYS A 4 -2.62 -4.76 -20.35
CA LYS A 4 -2.91 -3.36 -20.05
C LYS A 4 -3.20 -3.19 -18.55
N LEU A 5 -2.35 -2.47 -17.86
CA LEU A 5 -2.50 -2.17 -16.43
C LEU A 5 -2.81 -0.69 -16.22
N LEU A 6 -3.84 -0.40 -15.42
CA LEU A 6 -4.15 0.94 -14.95
C LEU A 6 -3.90 1.06 -13.46
N VAL A 7 -3.10 2.05 -13.06
CA VAL A 7 -2.86 2.38 -11.64
C VAL A 7 -3.63 3.63 -11.27
N LEU A 8 -4.54 3.55 -10.32
CA LEU A 8 -5.27 4.68 -9.75
C LEU A 8 -4.56 5.19 -8.50
N GLY A 9 -4.38 6.50 -8.39
CA GLY A 9 -3.68 7.13 -7.27
C GLY A 9 -2.17 7.07 -7.41
N SER A 10 -1.66 7.22 -8.63
CA SER A 10 -0.23 7.04 -8.97
C SER A 10 0.74 8.02 -8.30
N THR A 11 0.30 9.07 -7.63
CA THR A 11 1.16 9.97 -6.84
C THR A 11 1.14 9.69 -5.33
N GLY A 12 0.39 8.66 -4.89
CA GLY A 12 0.38 8.19 -3.50
C GLY A 12 1.57 7.29 -3.18
N MET A 13 1.80 7.03 -1.88
CA MET A 13 2.88 6.19 -1.37
C MET A 13 2.96 4.81 -2.05
N LEU A 14 1.84 4.13 -2.26
CA LEU A 14 1.80 2.85 -2.95
C LEU A 14 1.75 3.01 -4.47
N GLY A 15 0.88 3.91 -4.96
CA GLY A 15 0.58 4.01 -6.38
C GLY A 15 1.78 4.31 -7.26
N HIS A 16 2.72 5.17 -6.79
CA HIS A 16 3.92 5.46 -7.57
C HIS A 16 4.87 4.26 -7.63
N GLN A 17 4.96 3.47 -6.56
CA GLN A 17 5.78 2.26 -6.54
C GLN A 17 5.22 1.17 -7.46
N VAL A 18 3.89 0.97 -7.45
CA VAL A 18 3.23 0.05 -8.38
C VAL A 18 3.43 0.49 -9.82
N ALA A 19 3.20 1.78 -10.12
CA ALA A 19 3.40 2.30 -11.48
C ALA A 19 4.85 2.14 -11.95
N ASP A 20 5.83 2.54 -11.14
CA ASP A 20 7.26 2.43 -11.46
C ASP A 20 7.71 0.98 -11.64
N TYR A 21 7.24 0.07 -10.78
CA TYR A 21 7.55 -1.35 -10.87
C TYR A 21 7.05 -1.96 -12.20
N PHE A 22 5.78 -1.73 -12.53
CA PHE A 22 5.20 -2.31 -13.74
C PHE A 22 5.70 -1.65 -15.04
N LEU A 23 6.10 -0.37 -15.00
CA LEU A 23 6.72 0.31 -16.15
C LEU A 23 8.05 -0.30 -16.58
N LYS A 24 8.74 -1.01 -15.70
CA LYS A 24 10.00 -1.71 -15.98
C LYS A 24 9.81 -3.12 -16.54
N LEU A 25 8.56 -3.60 -16.61
CA LEU A 25 8.23 -4.94 -17.09
C LEU A 25 7.77 -4.87 -18.57
N ASP A 26 8.44 -5.62 -19.42
CA ASP A 26 8.15 -5.63 -20.86
C ASP A 26 6.77 -6.19 -21.22
N ASP A 27 6.18 -7.02 -20.36
CA ASP A 27 4.90 -7.68 -20.59
C ASP A 27 3.68 -6.78 -20.33
N TYR A 28 3.90 -5.56 -19.84
CA TYR A 28 2.82 -4.64 -19.45
C TYR A 28 2.84 -3.34 -20.27
N ASN A 29 1.63 -2.85 -20.56
CA ASN A 29 1.38 -1.48 -21.02
C ASN A 29 0.68 -0.73 -19.88
N VAL A 30 1.40 0.22 -19.23
CA VAL A 30 0.96 0.86 -18.00
C VAL A 30 0.41 2.26 -18.28
N ALA A 31 -0.86 2.48 -17.93
CA ALA A 31 -1.48 3.78 -17.75
C ALA A 31 -1.61 4.12 -16.26
N ASP A 32 -1.64 5.39 -15.93
CA ASP A 32 -1.78 5.83 -14.55
C ASP A 32 -2.64 7.10 -14.42
N ILE A 33 -3.42 7.15 -13.34
CA ILE A 33 -4.32 8.26 -13.01
C ILE A 33 -3.91 8.85 -11.68
N ALA A 34 -3.88 10.19 -11.63
CA ALA A 34 -3.67 10.99 -10.43
C ALA A 34 -4.71 12.11 -10.32
N PHE A 35 -4.83 12.72 -9.11
CA PHE A 35 -5.82 13.76 -8.86
C PHE A 35 -5.35 15.15 -9.28
N ARG A 36 -4.18 15.61 -8.80
CA ARG A 36 -3.73 17.02 -8.95
C ARG A 36 -2.42 17.15 -9.70
N SER A 37 -1.46 16.31 -9.39
CA SER A 37 -0.12 16.35 -9.95
C SER A 37 0.18 15.08 -10.75
N LYS A 38 0.98 15.23 -11.79
CA LYS A 38 1.40 14.10 -12.62
C LYS A 38 2.60 13.39 -11.99
N LEU A 39 2.59 12.06 -11.99
CA LEU A 39 3.76 11.24 -11.69
C LEU A 39 4.78 11.33 -12.84
N ARG A 40 4.27 11.33 -14.07
CA ARG A 40 5.05 11.38 -15.31
C ARG A 40 4.26 12.12 -16.40
N GLN A 41 4.90 12.49 -17.51
CA GLN A 41 4.26 13.27 -18.56
C GLN A 41 2.93 12.66 -19.06
N LYS A 42 2.86 11.32 -19.15
CA LYS A 42 1.68 10.58 -19.62
C LYS A 42 0.60 10.35 -18.54
N THR A 43 0.81 10.75 -17.29
CA THR A 43 -0.20 10.60 -16.22
C THR A 43 -1.47 11.37 -16.59
N ILE A 44 -2.61 10.69 -16.47
CA ILE A 44 -3.93 11.26 -16.74
C ILE A 44 -4.44 11.89 -15.43
N ILE A 45 -4.88 13.15 -15.50
CA ILE A 45 -5.47 13.83 -14.35
C ILE A 45 -6.98 13.64 -14.36
N VAL A 46 -7.50 12.99 -13.30
CA VAL A 46 -8.93 12.74 -13.08
C VAL A 46 -9.27 12.94 -11.62
N ASP A 47 -10.29 13.71 -11.35
CA ASP A 47 -10.99 13.69 -10.08
C ASP A 47 -11.94 12.47 -10.10
N VAL A 48 -11.67 11.47 -9.27
CA VAL A 48 -12.47 10.25 -9.23
C VAL A 48 -13.89 10.46 -8.65
N THR A 49 -14.16 11.64 -8.10
CA THR A 49 -15.51 12.05 -7.68
C THR A 49 -16.39 12.45 -8.86
N ASP A 50 -15.78 12.84 -9.99
CA ASP A 50 -16.46 13.00 -11.28
C ASP A 50 -16.67 11.60 -11.92
N LYS A 51 -17.83 11.04 -11.63
CA LYS A 51 -18.19 9.66 -12.01
C LYS A 51 -18.22 9.47 -13.53
N GLU A 52 -18.76 10.43 -14.26
CA GLU A 52 -18.88 10.37 -15.72
C GLU A 52 -17.50 10.41 -16.37
N ARG A 53 -16.66 11.32 -15.93
CA ARG A 53 -15.30 11.46 -16.41
C ARG A 53 -14.47 10.21 -16.11
N LEU A 54 -14.59 9.64 -14.89
CA LEU A 54 -13.89 8.43 -14.50
C LEU A 54 -14.32 7.25 -15.39
N GLU A 55 -15.62 7.01 -15.54
CA GLU A 55 -16.15 5.91 -16.36
C GLU A 55 -15.73 6.04 -17.83
N LYS A 56 -15.81 7.26 -18.39
CA LYS A 56 -15.35 7.53 -19.74
C LYS A 56 -13.88 7.20 -19.93
N VAL A 57 -13.01 7.68 -19.04
CA VAL A 57 -11.56 7.44 -19.13
C VAL A 57 -11.23 5.96 -19.01
N LEU A 58 -11.86 5.23 -18.07
CA LEU A 58 -11.63 3.80 -17.92
C LEU A 58 -12.10 3.01 -19.15
N THR A 59 -13.23 3.39 -19.73
CA THR A 59 -13.75 2.77 -20.95
C THR A 59 -12.83 3.01 -22.16
N GLU A 60 -12.34 4.24 -22.32
CA GLU A 60 -11.41 4.59 -23.41
C GLU A 60 -10.07 3.87 -23.28
N LEU A 61 -9.52 3.75 -22.08
CA LEU A 61 -8.27 3.03 -21.80
C LEU A 61 -8.43 1.51 -21.98
N ASN A 62 -9.60 0.99 -21.66
CA ASN A 62 -9.95 -0.42 -21.71
C ASN A 62 -8.83 -1.32 -21.15
N PRO A 63 -8.48 -1.18 -19.85
CA PRO A 63 -7.42 -1.97 -19.24
C PRO A 63 -7.87 -3.41 -18.99
N ASP A 64 -6.90 -4.34 -18.94
CA ASP A 64 -7.14 -5.72 -18.47
C ASP A 64 -7.19 -5.78 -16.93
N PHE A 65 -6.40 -4.91 -16.27
CA PHE A 65 -6.27 -4.85 -14.81
C PHE A 65 -6.31 -3.40 -14.32
N ILE A 66 -7.05 -3.18 -13.22
CA ILE A 66 -7.11 -1.89 -12.50
C ILE A 66 -6.57 -2.11 -11.08
N VAL A 67 -5.49 -1.42 -10.70
CA VAL A 67 -4.97 -1.42 -9.33
C VAL A 67 -5.43 -0.15 -8.64
N ASN A 68 -6.32 -0.29 -7.66
CA ASN A 68 -6.83 0.83 -6.89
C ASN A 68 -5.95 1.09 -5.65
N CYS A 69 -5.06 2.08 -5.78
CA CYS A 69 -4.21 2.59 -4.70
C CYS A 69 -4.79 3.87 -4.07
N ILE A 70 -6.02 4.28 -4.44
CA ILE A 70 -6.68 5.46 -3.87
C ILE A 70 -7.26 5.11 -2.51
N GLY A 71 -7.07 6.02 -1.55
CA GLY A 71 -7.69 6.00 -0.25
C GLY A 71 -7.22 7.20 0.56
N VAL A 72 -8.06 7.66 1.48
CA VAL A 72 -7.66 8.63 2.49
C VAL A 72 -7.20 7.89 3.74
N LEU A 73 -6.12 8.37 4.35
CA LEU A 73 -5.56 7.83 5.58
C LEU A 73 -6.30 8.38 6.82
N ILE A 74 -5.80 8.06 8.01
CA ILE A 74 -6.46 8.40 9.28
C ILE A 74 -6.71 9.90 9.40
N HIS A 75 -5.72 10.76 9.13
CA HIS A 75 -5.88 12.21 9.20
C HIS A 75 -6.86 12.75 8.14
N GLY A 76 -6.81 12.23 6.91
CA GLY A 76 -7.76 12.60 5.86
C GLY A 76 -9.20 12.15 6.13
N SER A 77 -9.40 11.14 6.99
CA SER A 77 -10.73 10.61 7.33
C SER A 77 -11.54 11.51 8.26
N TYR A 78 -10.98 12.59 8.79
CA TYR A 78 -11.75 13.62 9.48
C TYR A 78 -12.76 14.32 8.54
N ASN A 79 -12.50 14.39 7.24
CA ASN A 79 -13.53 14.64 6.25
C ASN A 79 -14.29 13.35 5.97
N VAL A 80 -15.39 13.15 6.68
CA VAL A 80 -16.18 11.91 6.68
C VAL A 80 -16.74 11.60 5.29
N GLU A 81 -17.27 12.62 4.61
CA GLU A 81 -17.85 12.48 3.25
C GLU A 81 -16.80 11.97 2.27
N ASN A 82 -15.62 12.57 2.26
CA ASN A 82 -14.52 12.16 1.42
C ASN A 82 -14.03 10.75 1.76
N ALA A 83 -13.97 10.40 3.05
CA ALA A 83 -13.60 9.06 3.49
C ALA A 83 -14.63 8.01 3.05
N ILE A 84 -15.92 8.28 3.17
CA ILE A 84 -16.99 7.40 2.69
C ILE A 84 -16.87 7.23 1.18
N TYR A 85 -16.67 8.32 0.44
CA TYR A 85 -16.58 8.24 -1.00
C TYR A 85 -15.36 7.42 -1.46
N LEU A 86 -14.16 7.80 -1.03
CA LEU A 86 -12.91 7.23 -1.53
C LEU A 86 -12.61 5.84 -0.98
N ASN A 87 -12.90 5.60 0.32
CA ASN A 87 -12.56 4.33 0.95
C ASN A 87 -13.66 3.28 0.85
N ALA A 88 -14.95 3.69 0.79
CA ALA A 88 -16.07 2.75 0.78
C ALA A 88 -16.77 2.70 -0.59
N TYR A 89 -17.21 3.83 -1.14
CA TYR A 89 -18.03 3.83 -2.37
C TYR A 89 -17.21 3.58 -3.64
N LEU A 90 -16.09 4.27 -3.81
CA LEU A 90 -15.24 4.18 -5.01
C LEU A 90 -14.81 2.74 -5.37
N PRO A 91 -14.38 1.88 -4.43
CA PRO A 91 -14.04 0.50 -4.76
C PRO A 91 -15.19 -0.26 -5.43
N HIS A 92 -16.42 -0.08 -4.93
CA HIS A 92 -17.62 -0.72 -5.52
C HIS A 92 -18.01 -0.11 -6.87
N GLN A 93 -17.83 1.20 -7.05
CA GLN A 93 -17.99 1.84 -8.35
C GLN A 93 -16.99 1.29 -9.37
N LEU A 94 -15.72 1.17 -8.98
CA LEU A 94 -14.66 0.60 -9.83
C LEU A 94 -14.98 -0.87 -10.18
N LYS A 95 -15.47 -1.66 -9.22
CA LYS A 95 -15.94 -3.04 -9.47
C LYS A 95 -17.01 -3.07 -10.56
N LYS A 96 -18.00 -2.17 -10.50
CA LYS A 96 -19.07 -2.08 -11.51
C LYS A 96 -18.51 -1.72 -12.89
N ILE A 97 -17.63 -0.70 -12.95
CA ILE A 97 -17.01 -0.30 -14.21
C ILE A 97 -16.13 -1.42 -14.77
N SER A 98 -15.30 -2.04 -13.92
CA SER A 98 -14.43 -3.16 -14.31
C SER A 98 -15.22 -4.31 -14.95
N LYS A 99 -16.38 -4.67 -14.36
CA LYS A 99 -17.27 -5.68 -14.91
C LYS A 99 -17.77 -5.31 -16.32
N ASN A 100 -18.14 -4.04 -16.53
CA ASN A 100 -18.67 -3.57 -17.82
C ASN A 100 -17.61 -3.59 -18.95
N ILE A 101 -16.34 -3.36 -18.63
CA ILE A 101 -15.23 -3.33 -19.60
C ILE A 101 -14.42 -4.64 -19.64
N GLY A 102 -14.81 -5.65 -18.86
CA GLY A 102 -14.10 -6.94 -18.81
C GLY A 102 -12.75 -6.89 -18.08
N ALA A 103 -12.49 -5.85 -17.25
CA ALA A 103 -11.28 -5.71 -16.47
C ALA A 103 -11.38 -6.42 -15.11
N LYS A 104 -10.23 -6.77 -14.53
CA LYS A 104 -10.12 -7.25 -13.16
C LYS A 104 -9.67 -6.10 -12.24
N LEU A 105 -10.43 -5.86 -11.17
CA LEU A 105 -10.06 -4.90 -10.14
C LEU A 105 -9.19 -5.56 -9.06
N ILE A 106 -8.08 -4.91 -8.71
CA ILE A 106 -7.22 -5.24 -7.56
C ILE A 106 -7.31 -4.06 -6.59
N HIS A 107 -7.97 -4.28 -5.45
CA HIS A 107 -8.18 -3.27 -4.43
C HIS A 107 -7.25 -3.48 -3.24
N ILE A 108 -6.68 -2.39 -2.71
CA ILE A 108 -5.79 -2.45 -1.55
C ILE A 108 -6.56 -2.02 -0.30
N SER A 109 -6.64 -2.94 0.67
CA SER A 109 -7.23 -2.73 1.99
C SER A 109 -6.16 -2.65 3.09
N THR A 110 -6.54 -2.64 4.35
CA THR A 110 -5.68 -2.30 5.49
C THR A 110 -5.89 -3.24 6.69
N ASP A 111 -4.83 -3.41 7.50
CA ASP A 111 -4.89 -4.03 8.83
C ASP A 111 -5.78 -3.25 9.81
N CYS A 112 -6.00 -1.97 9.55
CA CYS A 112 -6.84 -1.12 10.38
C CYS A 112 -8.33 -1.49 10.37
N VAL A 113 -8.77 -2.43 9.55
CA VAL A 113 -10.11 -3.03 9.67
C VAL A 113 -10.26 -3.83 10.98
N PHE A 114 -9.15 -4.15 11.64
CA PHE A 114 -9.10 -4.81 12.94
C PHE A 114 -8.78 -3.81 14.06
N SER A 115 -9.28 -4.11 15.28
CA SER A 115 -9.04 -3.28 16.47
C SER A 115 -7.59 -3.35 16.95
N GLY A 116 -6.99 -4.52 16.87
CA GLY A 116 -5.68 -4.83 17.44
C GLY A 116 -5.74 -5.38 18.87
N ASP A 117 -6.91 -5.79 19.33
CA ASP A 117 -7.10 -6.37 20.66
C ASP A 117 -6.70 -7.86 20.70
N LYS A 118 -6.77 -8.56 19.55
CA LYS A 118 -6.53 -10.01 19.44
C LYS A 118 -5.11 -10.36 18.97
N GLY A 119 -4.62 -9.73 17.92
CA GLY A 119 -3.43 -10.16 17.16
C GLY A 119 -3.64 -11.43 16.33
N GLY A 120 -2.72 -11.71 15.42
CA GLY A 120 -2.77 -12.91 14.59
C GLY A 120 -4.08 -13.09 13.82
N TYR A 121 -4.66 -12.00 13.31
CA TYR A 121 -5.94 -12.04 12.60
C TYR A 121 -5.85 -12.84 11.32
N ILE A 122 -6.89 -13.62 11.03
CA ILE A 122 -7.07 -14.35 9.76
C ILE A 122 -8.13 -13.66 8.90
N GLU A 123 -8.23 -14.01 7.62
CA GLU A 123 -9.11 -13.33 6.65
C GLU A 123 -10.57 -13.34 7.05
N THR A 124 -11.02 -14.40 7.75
CA THR A 124 -12.40 -14.60 8.19
C THR A 124 -12.73 -13.97 9.53
N ASP A 125 -11.76 -13.41 10.23
CA ASP A 125 -11.98 -12.75 11.51
C ASP A 125 -12.91 -11.53 11.38
N THR A 126 -13.63 -11.26 12.46
CA THR A 126 -14.51 -10.09 12.54
C THR A 126 -13.69 -8.81 12.41
N ARG A 127 -14.04 -7.98 11.44
CA ARG A 127 -13.45 -6.65 11.22
C ARG A 127 -14.04 -5.67 12.21
N ASP A 128 -13.45 -5.59 13.39
CA ASP A 128 -13.91 -4.87 14.58
C ASP A 128 -13.20 -3.51 14.79
N GLY A 129 -12.42 -3.07 13.82
CA GLY A 129 -11.71 -1.79 13.86
C GLY A 129 -12.67 -0.61 14.04
N LYS A 130 -12.24 0.35 14.86
CA LYS A 130 -13.04 1.53 15.28
C LYS A 130 -12.60 2.78 14.51
N GLY A 131 -13.49 3.78 14.45
CA GLY A 131 -13.22 5.06 13.78
C GLY A 131 -13.54 5.04 12.28
N ILE A 132 -13.64 6.23 11.71
CA ILE A 132 -14.12 6.47 10.33
C ILE A 132 -13.24 5.75 9.31
N TYR A 133 -11.91 5.86 9.44
CA TYR A 133 -10.97 5.20 8.55
C TYR A 133 -11.21 3.69 8.48
N SER A 134 -11.23 3.02 9.63
CA SER A 134 -11.44 1.58 9.73
C SER A 134 -12.77 1.14 9.14
N GLN A 135 -13.85 1.84 9.49
CA GLN A 135 -15.20 1.51 9.02
C GLN A 135 -15.35 1.73 7.51
N THR A 136 -14.82 2.81 6.97
CA THR A 136 -14.92 3.10 5.53
C THR A 136 -14.04 2.15 4.71
N LYS A 137 -12.84 1.79 5.18
CA LYS A 137 -12.01 0.77 4.53
C LYS A 137 -12.65 -0.62 4.55
N LYS A 138 -13.23 -1.02 5.69
CA LYS A 138 -14.01 -2.26 5.81
C LYS A 138 -15.16 -2.33 4.80
N LEU A 139 -15.92 -1.24 4.64
CA LEU A 139 -17.03 -1.18 3.69
C LEU A 139 -16.57 -1.23 2.23
N GLY A 140 -15.36 -0.81 1.93
CA GLY A 140 -14.80 -0.84 0.57
C GLY A 140 -14.19 -2.17 0.17
N GLU A 141 -14.04 -3.14 1.07
CA GLU A 141 -13.50 -4.45 0.73
C GLU A 141 -14.44 -5.22 -0.20
N ILE A 142 -13.86 -5.80 -1.24
CA ILE A 142 -14.54 -6.59 -2.25
C ILE A 142 -14.04 -8.03 -2.11
N GLU A 143 -14.97 -8.95 -1.95
CA GLU A 143 -14.69 -10.38 -1.90
C GLU A 143 -15.64 -11.09 -2.85
N ASP A 144 -15.12 -11.46 -4.02
CA ASP A 144 -15.85 -12.20 -5.06
C ASP A 144 -14.87 -13.06 -5.88
N ASP A 145 -15.38 -13.79 -6.86
CA ASP A 145 -14.64 -14.73 -7.71
C ASP A 145 -13.98 -14.08 -8.94
N THR A 146 -14.13 -12.77 -9.12
CA THR A 146 -13.58 -12.03 -10.29
C THR A 146 -12.52 -11.01 -9.90
N ASN A 147 -12.69 -10.32 -8.78
CA ASN A 147 -11.83 -9.26 -8.31
C ASN A 147 -10.91 -9.74 -7.18
N LEU A 148 -9.96 -8.91 -6.79
CA LEU A 148 -9.02 -9.20 -5.72
C LEU A 148 -8.95 -8.04 -4.72
N THR A 149 -9.07 -8.34 -3.44
CA THR A 149 -8.71 -7.42 -2.36
C THR A 149 -7.46 -7.94 -1.64
N LEU A 150 -6.43 -7.11 -1.59
CA LEU A 150 -5.20 -7.36 -0.84
C LEU A 150 -5.25 -6.54 0.44
N ARG A 151 -5.42 -7.20 1.58
CA ARG A 151 -5.41 -6.57 2.90
C ARG A 151 -4.01 -6.63 3.48
N THR A 152 -3.43 -5.46 3.79
CA THR A 152 -2.07 -5.37 4.29
C THR A 152 -1.85 -4.10 5.10
N SER A 153 -0.75 -4.01 5.81
CA SER A 153 -0.17 -2.75 6.27
C SER A 153 1.08 -2.46 5.45
N ILE A 154 1.33 -1.20 5.09
CA ILE A 154 2.42 -0.87 4.18
C ILE A 154 3.39 0.15 4.76
N ILE A 155 4.64 -0.01 4.37
CA ILE A 155 5.73 0.93 4.63
C ILE A 155 6.41 1.25 3.31
N GLY A 156 6.65 2.53 3.05
CA GLY A 156 7.32 2.93 1.81
C GLY A 156 7.74 4.39 1.81
N PRO A 157 8.58 4.79 0.85
CA PRO A 157 8.88 6.19 0.63
C PRO A 157 7.66 6.92 0.05
N GLU A 158 7.56 8.19 0.34
CA GLU A 158 6.52 9.07 -0.19
C GLU A 158 7.13 10.12 -1.12
N LEU A 159 6.36 10.57 -2.10
CA LEU A 159 6.78 11.64 -3.00
C LEU A 159 6.54 13.04 -2.41
N LYS A 160 5.66 13.12 -1.43
CA LYS A 160 5.26 14.37 -0.79
C LYS A 160 6.15 14.66 0.41
N GLU A 161 6.49 15.92 0.60
CA GLU A 161 7.24 16.40 1.79
C GLU A 161 6.45 16.29 3.09
N ASN A 162 5.11 16.32 3.02
CA ASN A 162 4.20 16.18 4.16
C ASN A 162 3.57 14.77 4.20
N GLY A 163 4.38 13.74 4.01
CA GLY A 163 3.94 12.35 4.09
C GLY A 163 3.50 11.94 5.50
N GLU A 164 2.62 10.93 5.58
CA GLU A 164 2.03 10.44 6.85
C GLU A 164 2.57 9.05 7.24
N GLY A 165 3.34 8.40 6.39
CA GLY A 165 3.84 7.04 6.61
C GLY A 165 4.94 6.96 7.65
N LEU A 166 5.04 5.80 8.32
CA LEU A 166 6.01 5.58 9.40
C LEU A 166 7.46 5.78 8.96
N PHE A 167 7.82 5.36 7.74
CA PHE A 167 9.18 5.56 7.23
C PHE A 167 9.46 7.04 7.00
N HIS A 168 8.50 7.78 6.41
CA HIS A 168 8.62 9.22 6.21
C HIS A 168 8.75 9.96 7.55
N TRP A 169 7.91 9.62 8.54
CA TRP A 169 8.01 10.14 9.90
C TRP A 169 9.39 9.88 10.50
N PHE A 170 9.90 8.63 10.42
CA PHE A 170 11.22 8.27 10.94
C PHE A 170 12.35 9.10 10.32
N MET A 171 12.32 9.27 9.00
CA MET A 171 13.35 10.03 8.28
C MET A 171 13.40 11.51 8.68
N ASN A 172 12.28 12.07 9.16
CA ASN A 172 12.18 13.46 9.61
C ASN A 172 12.46 13.65 11.12
N GLN A 173 12.71 12.58 11.87
CA GLN A 173 13.06 12.70 13.29
C GLN A 173 14.53 13.04 13.48
N GLN A 174 14.88 13.59 14.64
CA GLN A 174 16.24 13.92 15.06
C GLN A 174 16.45 13.46 16.50
N ASP A 175 17.70 13.39 16.92
CA ASP A 175 18.18 13.10 18.26
C ASP A 175 17.65 11.77 18.84
N GLU A 176 16.46 11.76 19.39
CA GLU A 176 15.89 10.64 20.14
C GLU A 176 14.41 10.39 19.79
N ILE A 177 14.03 9.12 19.67
CA ILE A 177 12.63 8.71 19.49
C ILE A 177 12.26 7.51 20.37
N SER A 178 10.97 7.38 20.66
CA SER A 178 10.43 6.22 21.36
C SER A 178 10.09 5.09 20.37
N GLY A 179 10.64 3.92 20.59
CA GLY A 179 10.29 2.68 19.89
C GLY A 179 9.33 1.84 20.75
N PHE A 180 8.10 1.62 20.27
CA PHE A 180 7.06 0.91 21.04
C PHE A 180 7.24 -0.61 20.93
N THR A 181 7.45 -1.28 22.08
CA THR A 181 7.67 -2.73 22.17
C THR A 181 6.36 -3.53 22.19
N LYS A 182 5.25 -2.93 22.65
CA LYS A 182 3.92 -3.58 22.71
C LYS A 182 2.99 -3.23 21.54
N THR A 183 3.47 -2.45 20.57
CA THR A 183 2.72 -2.15 19.35
C THR A 183 3.25 -3.06 18.24
N ILE A 184 2.48 -4.10 17.95
CA ILE A 184 2.86 -5.15 17.00
C ILE A 184 2.32 -4.81 15.61
N TRP A 185 3.14 -5.05 14.62
CA TRP A 185 2.86 -4.81 13.20
C TRP A 185 3.18 -6.07 12.37
N SER A 186 2.38 -6.33 11.36
CA SER A 186 2.73 -7.20 10.25
C SER A 186 2.30 -6.52 8.96
N GLY A 187 3.09 -6.65 7.93
CA GLY A 187 2.83 -5.99 6.66
C GLY A 187 4.01 -6.11 5.73
N VAL A 188 4.02 -5.33 4.68
CA VAL A 188 5.07 -5.38 3.65
C VAL A 188 5.51 -3.98 3.24
N THR A 189 6.65 -3.87 2.56
CA THR A 189 7.03 -2.62 1.89
C THR A 189 6.20 -2.41 0.63
N THR A 190 6.08 -1.16 0.18
CA THR A 190 5.32 -0.80 -1.03
C THR A 190 5.86 -1.50 -2.27
N ILE A 191 7.18 -1.71 -2.37
CA ILE A 191 7.77 -2.45 -3.48
C ILE A 191 7.45 -3.95 -3.40
N GLU A 192 7.42 -4.52 -2.21
CA GLU A 192 7.03 -5.93 -2.01
C GLU A 192 5.54 -6.14 -2.35
N LEU A 193 4.68 -5.17 -2.02
CA LEU A 193 3.28 -5.22 -2.43
C LEU A 193 3.13 -5.10 -3.95
N ALA A 194 3.94 -4.29 -4.64
CA ALA A 194 3.94 -4.24 -6.11
C ALA A 194 4.30 -5.59 -6.74
N LYS A 195 5.30 -6.30 -6.17
CA LYS A 195 5.64 -7.68 -6.57
C LYS A 195 4.49 -8.65 -6.31
N THR A 196 3.80 -8.51 -5.16
CA THR A 196 2.62 -9.32 -4.82
C THR A 196 1.48 -9.09 -5.82
N VAL A 197 1.21 -7.85 -6.22
CA VAL A 197 0.22 -7.52 -7.26
C VAL A 197 0.56 -8.20 -8.57
N MET A 198 1.82 -8.12 -9.03
CA MET A 198 2.28 -8.79 -10.26
C MET A 198 2.08 -10.31 -10.17
N TRP A 199 2.51 -10.91 -9.06
CA TRP A 199 2.35 -12.35 -8.84
C TRP A 199 0.87 -12.76 -8.86
N SER A 200 -0.02 -11.98 -8.21
CA SER A 200 -1.46 -12.23 -8.17
C SER A 200 -2.11 -12.16 -9.56
N ILE A 201 -1.67 -11.22 -10.40
CA ILE A 201 -2.11 -11.12 -11.80
C ILE A 201 -1.70 -12.37 -12.59
N ASN A 202 -0.45 -12.80 -12.45
CA ASN A 202 0.10 -13.93 -13.20
C ASN A 202 -0.50 -15.27 -12.77
N ASN A 203 -0.98 -15.37 -11.53
CA ASN A 203 -1.61 -16.57 -10.98
C ASN A 203 -3.15 -16.48 -10.92
N SER A 204 -3.74 -15.44 -11.53
CA SER A 204 -5.21 -15.25 -11.61
C SER A 204 -5.94 -15.26 -10.26
N ILE A 205 -5.28 -14.80 -9.18
CA ILE A 205 -5.82 -14.84 -7.81
C ILE A 205 -7.02 -13.90 -7.66
N THR A 206 -8.13 -14.39 -7.12
CA THR A 206 -9.37 -13.65 -6.84
C THR A 206 -9.81 -13.84 -5.40
N GLY A 207 -10.67 -12.95 -4.89
CA GLY A 207 -11.15 -12.98 -3.51
C GLY A 207 -10.44 -11.96 -2.62
N LEU A 208 -10.33 -12.26 -1.32
CA LEU A 208 -9.66 -11.40 -0.34
C LEU A 208 -8.55 -12.18 0.36
N TYR A 209 -7.35 -11.58 0.46
CA TYR A 209 -6.16 -12.20 1.05
C TYR A 209 -5.40 -11.23 1.96
N HIS A 210 -4.78 -11.76 2.99
CA HIS A 210 -3.77 -11.05 3.76
C HIS A 210 -2.43 -11.10 3.01
N VAL A 211 -1.77 -9.94 2.88
CA VAL A 211 -0.40 -9.86 2.36
C VAL A 211 0.55 -9.61 3.52
N THR A 212 1.27 -10.63 3.88
CA THR A 212 2.22 -10.68 5.01
C THR A 212 3.27 -11.74 4.76
N ASN A 213 4.37 -11.71 5.48
CA ASN A 213 5.35 -12.80 5.53
C ASN A 213 5.04 -13.82 6.63
N ASN A 214 3.83 -13.82 7.16
CA ASN A 214 3.37 -14.65 8.29
C ASN A 214 4.22 -14.51 9.58
N SER A 215 4.89 -13.36 9.71
CA SER A 215 5.59 -12.97 10.93
C SER A 215 5.09 -11.61 11.40
N SER A 216 5.41 -11.28 12.63
CA SER A 216 5.14 -9.97 13.20
C SER A 216 6.41 -9.34 13.75
N ILE A 217 6.42 -8.02 13.86
CA ILE A 217 7.52 -7.24 14.42
C ILE A 217 6.95 -6.10 15.25
N ASN A 218 7.56 -5.78 16.39
CA ASN A 218 7.15 -4.60 17.13
C ASN A 218 7.72 -3.32 16.51
N LYS A 219 7.10 -2.17 16.81
CA LYS A 219 7.52 -0.89 16.24
C LYS A 219 8.95 -0.50 16.59
N CYS A 220 9.45 -0.89 17.77
CA CYS A 220 10.83 -0.62 18.16
C CYS A 220 11.82 -1.35 17.23
N GLU A 221 11.65 -2.65 17.04
CA GLU A 221 12.53 -3.42 16.15
C GLU A 221 12.41 -2.97 14.69
N LEU A 222 11.22 -2.58 14.24
CA LEU A 222 11.03 -2.04 12.90
C LEU A 222 11.79 -0.72 12.69
N LEU A 223 11.77 0.18 13.67
CA LEU A 223 12.55 1.43 13.63
C LEU A 223 14.06 1.16 13.64
N LYS A 224 14.52 0.14 14.38
CA LYS A 224 15.94 -0.29 14.36
C LYS A 224 16.34 -0.83 12.99
N LEU A 225 15.45 -1.51 12.26
CA LEU A 225 15.73 -1.92 10.89
C LEU A 225 15.84 -0.70 9.96
N PHE A 226 14.98 0.32 10.13
CA PHE A 226 15.17 1.57 9.38
C PHE A 226 16.53 2.20 9.68
N GLN A 227 16.89 2.34 10.95
CA GLN A 227 18.19 2.86 11.36
C GLN A 227 19.36 2.08 10.76
N LYS A 228 19.30 0.75 10.83
CA LYS A 228 20.33 -0.16 10.30
C LYS A 228 20.62 0.12 8.83
N TYR A 229 19.58 0.25 8.01
CA TYR A 229 19.74 0.37 6.56
C TYR A 229 19.90 1.82 6.08
N THR A 230 19.24 2.79 6.70
CA THR A 230 19.41 4.21 6.34
C THR A 230 20.70 4.82 6.86
N LYS A 231 21.34 4.18 7.85
CA LYS A 231 22.50 4.73 8.60
C LYS A 231 22.20 6.06 9.28
N LYS A 232 20.91 6.29 9.59
CA LYS A 232 20.49 7.52 10.28
C LYS A 232 21.01 7.52 11.71
N ASP A 233 21.68 8.61 12.10
CA ASP A 233 22.13 8.83 13.48
C ASP A 233 20.93 9.31 14.32
N ILE A 234 20.38 8.43 15.16
CA ILE A 234 19.21 8.67 16.01
C ILE A 234 19.16 7.65 17.14
N ASP A 235 18.86 8.06 18.34
CA ASP A 235 18.67 7.15 19.47
C ASP A 235 17.23 6.61 19.51
N ILE A 236 17.06 5.29 19.65
CA ILE A 236 15.75 4.62 19.68
C ILE A 236 15.56 4.00 21.07
N LYS A 237 14.81 4.71 21.94
CA LYS A 237 14.50 4.20 23.26
C LYS A 237 13.32 3.23 23.23
N ALA A 238 13.58 2.01 23.68
CA ALA A 238 12.54 1.01 23.84
C ALA A 238 11.58 1.39 24.99
N VAL A 239 10.30 1.55 24.66
CA VAL A 239 9.24 1.84 25.63
C VAL A 239 8.03 0.94 25.35
N ASP A 240 7.21 0.68 26.37
CA ASP A 240 6.05 -0.21 26.22
C ASP A 240 5.05 0.32 25.16
N GLY A 241 4.68 1.58 25.24
CA GLY A 241 3.70 2.21 24.35
C GLY A 241 2.28 1.63 24.50
N LYS A 242 1.46 1.77 23.45
CA LYS A 242 0.12 1.16 23.41
C LYS A 242 0.23 -0.34 23.19
N ASN A 243 -0.53 -1.11 23.96
CA ASN A 243 -0.69 -2.54 23.70
C ASN A 243 -1.71 -2.74 22.56
N VAL A 244 -1.22 -2.87 21.34
CA VAL A 244 -2.03 -3.04 20.14
C VAL A 244 -1.32 -4.05 19.23
N ASP A 245 -2.01 -5.10 18.89
CA ASP A 245 -1.50 -6.13 17.97
C ASP A 245 -2.43 -6.28 16.76
N LYS A 246 -2.06 -5.65 15.66
CA LYS A 246 -2.77 -5.76 14.38
C LYS A 246 -2.11 -6.75 13.42
N SER A 247 -1.28 -7.64 13.96
CA SER A 247 -0.69 -8.68 13.13
C SER A 247 -1.75 -9.59 12.55
N PHE A 248 -1.51 -10.08 11.35
CA PHE A 248 -2.36 -11.05 10.70
C PHE A 248 -1.54 -12.13 9.99
N ILE A 249 -2.22 -13.21 9.69
CA ILE A 249 -1.67 -14.41 9.05
C ILE A 249 -2.44 -14.61 7.77
N ASP A 250 -1.74 -14.95 6.70
CA ASP A 250 -2.37 -15.47 5.48
C ASP A 250 -2.69 -16.94 5.68
N THR A 251 -3.98 -17.28 5.66
CA THR A 251 -4.48 -18.65 5.82
C THR A 251 -5.07 -19.22 4.54
N ARG A 252 -5.12 -18.46 3.46
CA ARG A 252 -5.73 -18.87 2.20
C ARG A 252 -4.68 -19.45 1.26
N LEU A 253 -4.67 -20.76 1.12
CA LEU A 253 -3.68 -21.55 0.40
C LEU A 253 -3.51 -21.20 -1.09
N LEU A 254 -4.50 -20.57 -1.72
CA LEU A 254 -4.40 -20.14 -3.12
C LEU A 254 -3.39 -19.00 -3.31
N MET A 255 -3.21 -18.15 -2.31
CA MET A 255 -2.19 -17.11 -2.30
C MET A 255 -0.87 -17.69 -1.79
N ASN A 256 -0.20 -18.50 -2.59
CA ASN A 256 1.12 -19.07 -2.22
C ASN A 256 2.28 -18.09 -2.50
N TYR A 257 2.05 -16.78 -2.36
CA TYR A 257 3.10 -15.78 -2.43
C TYR A 257 3.83 -15.72 -1.09
N LYS A 258 5.15 -15.84 -1.12
CA LYS A 258 5.99 -15.73 0.07
C LYS A 258 6.67 -14.38 0.09
N ALA A 259 6.11 -13.45 0.84
CA ALA A 259 6.74 -12.16 1.08
C ALA A 259 8.08 -12.33 1.81
N LEU A 260 9.03 -11.47 1.50
CA LEU A 260 10.37 -11.49 2.06
C LEU A 260 10.37 -11.22 3.58
N SER A 261 11.49 -11.51 4.25
CA SER A 261 11.69 -11.12 5.64
C SER A 261 11.69 -9.59 5.80
N TYR A 262 11.37 -9.08 6.99
CA TYR A 262 11.43 -7.62 7.25
C TYR A 262 12.80 -7.03 6.97
N ASP A 263 13.86 -7.74 7.35
CA ASP A 263 15.25 -7.33 7.08
C ASP A 263 15.48 -7.12 5.58
N GLN A 264 15.10 -8.10 4.75
CA GLN A 264 15.26 -8.02 3.30
C GLN A 264 14.35 -6.94 2.68
N MET A 265 13.08 -6.87 3.09
CA MET A 265 12.14 -5.87 2.56
C MET A 265 12.62 -4.43 2.83
N ILE A 266 13.13 -4.16 4.03
CA ILE A 266 13.63 -2.82 4.40
C ILE A 266 14.94 -2.53 3.66
N SER A 267 15.84 -3.50 3.54
CA SER A 267 17.06 -3.37 2.75
C SER A 267 16.75 -3.02 1.29
N ASP A 268 15.83 -3.77 0.66
CA ASP A 268 15.42 -3.53 -0.74
C ASP A 268 14.78 -2.14 -0.91
N MET A 269 13.94 -1.73 0.04
CA MET A 269 13.29 -0.41 0.03
C MET A 269 14.31 0.72 0.11
N VAL A 270 15.28 0.63 1.03
CA VAL A 270 16.30 1.67 1.20
C VAL A 270 17.24 1.71 0.00
N SER A 271 17.60 0.55 -0.56
CA SER A 271 18.39 0.45 -1.80
C SER A 271 17.65 1.08 -2.99
N LEU A 272 16.34 0.87 -3.10
CA LEU A 272 15.51 1.52 -4.12
C LEU A 272 15.53 3.05 -3.99
N ILE A 273 15.43 3.58 -2.76
CA ILE A 273 15.51 5.02 -2.49
C ILE A 273 16.89 5.56 -2.90
N ALA A 274 17.97 4.88 -2.50
CA ALA A 274 19.34 5.28 -2.83
C ALA A 274 19.61 5.32 -4.34
N ASN A 275 19.04 4.36 -5.08
CA ASN A 275 19.16 4.26 -6.53
C ASN A 275 18.26 5.25 -7.31
N ASN A 276 17.28 5.90 -6.66
CA ASN A 276 16.34 6.85 -7.26
C ASN A 276 16.35 8.20 -6.52
N ARG A 277 17.53 8.75 -6.24
CA ARG A 277 17.73 9.97 -5.44
C ARG A 277 16.98 11.19 -5.97
N SER A 278 16.84 11.33 -7.28
CA SER A 278 16.08 12.44 -7.89
C SER A 278 14.60 12.38 -7.54
N LEU A 279 14.04 11.18 -7.40
CA LEU A 279 12.64 10.98 -7.03
C LEU A 279 12.40 11.12 -5.51
N TYR A 280 13.42 10.80 -4.71
CA TYR A 280 13.34 10.76 -3.24
C TYR A 280 14.35 11.72 -2.58
N SER A 281 14.51 12.91 -3.15
CA SER A 281 15.50 13.93 -2.70
C SER A 281 15.33 14.36 -1.25
N GLN A 282 14.12 14.21 -0.67
CA GLN A 282 13.84 14.50 0.73
C GLN A 282 14.44 13.48 1.70
N TYR A 283 14.87 12.29 1.23
CA TYR A 283 15.43 11.26 2.10
C TYR A 283 16.97 11.21 1.97
N ARG A 284 17.67 11.52 3.04
CA ARG A 284 19.10 11.32 3.13
C ARG A 284 19.37 9.89 3.60
N VAL A 285 19.58 8.98 2.66
CA VAL A 285 20.04 7.61 2.94
C VAL A 285 21.54 7.52 2.63
N GLY A 286 22.29 6.77 3.45
CA GLY A 286 23.74 6.60 3.26
C GLY A 286 24.09 6.04 1.87
N ASN A 287 25.33 6.23 1.43
CA ASN A 287 25.80 5.59 0.20
C ASN A 287 25.91 4.08 0.45
N PHE A 288 25.13 3.31 -0.31
CA PHE A 288 25.45 1.91 -0.53
C PHE A 288 26.45 1.88 -1.69
N ASP A 289 27.74 2.15 -1.39
CA ASP A 289 28.79 1.77 -2.30
C ASP A 289 28.72 0.23 -2.40
N LYS A 290 28.64 -0.25 -3.63
CA LYS A 290 28.67 -1.69 -3.88
C LYS A 290 29.99 -2.21 -3.38
N GLU A 291 30.00 -2.94 -2.26
CA GLU A 291 31.04 -3.89 -1.94
C GLU A 291 30.94 -5.12 -2.86
#